data_8450413c2974f4cc0c6bfabab8dcb702
#
_entry.id   8450413c2974f4cc0c6bfabab8dcb702
#
_cell.length_a   1.000
_cell.length_b   1.000
_cell.length_c   1.000
_cell.angle_alpha   90.00
_cell.angle_beta   90.00
_cell.angle_gamma   90.00
#
_symmetry.space_group_name_H-M   'P 1'
#
loop_
_entity.id
_entity.type
_entity.pdbx_description
1 polymer ?
#
loop_
_entity_poly.entity_id
_entity_poly.type
_entity_poly.pdbx_seq_one_letter_code
_entity_poly.pdbx_strand_id
1 'polypeptide(L)'
;MQIKFADETAMDCIQVNGKTQYYQGATRDTLEFSFAKSAGFDALDAAFADEAKTANITITNDTDPDNPESWVYDSYTLRMSMRMEPVVITPGTSDAPAVTEERITVVMAQLTYIERQLKALGINI
;
A
#
# COMPACT_ATOMS: atom_id res chain seq x y z
N MET A 1 4.52 -11.24 -3.45
CA MET A 1 5.06 -10.07 -2.76
C MET A 1 4.42 -9.97 -1.39
N GLN A 2 5.21 -9.68 -0.37
CA GLN A 2 4.75 -9.62 1.01
C GLN A 2 5.03 -8.24 1.60
N ILE A 3 4.10 -7.73 2.39
CA ILE A 3 4.33 -6.52 3.18
C ILE A 3 4.35 -6.89 4.66
N LYS A 4 5.20 -6.19 5.42
CA LYS A 4 5.34 -6.37 6.86
C LYS A 4 5.25 -5.00 7.53
N PHE A 5 4.32 -4.87 8.47
CA PHE A 5 4.13 -3.62 9.21
C PHE A 5 5.12 -3.47 10.37
N ALA A 6 5.13 -2.29 10.98
CA ALA A 6 6.03 -1.97 12.09
C ALA A 6 5.86 -2.89 13.29
N ASP A 7 4.68 -3.45 13.51
CA ASP A 7 4.39 -4.40 14.59
C ASP A 7 4.72 -5.87 14.22
N GLU A 8 5.40 -6.06 13.09
CA GLU A 8 5.79 -7.35 12.53
C GLU A 8 4.65 -8.19 11.95
N THR A 9 3.43 -7.66 11.91
CA THR A 9 2.32 -8.31 11.20
C THR A 9 2.60 -8.30 9.70
N ALA A 10 2.43 -9.43 9.03
CA ALA A 10 2.69 -9.56 7.60
C ALA A 10 1.44 -9.99 6.85
N MET A 11 1.34 -9.60 5.58
CA MET A 11 0.28 -10.05 4.68
C MET A 11 0.76 -10.06 3.23
N ASP A 12 0.11 -10.89 2.42
CA ASP A 12 0.42 -10.98 1.00
C ASP A 12 -0.20 -9.82 0.23
N CYS A 13 0.53 -9.35 -0.78
CA CYS A 13 0.15 -8.25 -1.64
C CYS A 13 0.41 -8.65 -3.08
N ILE A 14 -0.43 -8.21 -4.01
CA ILE A 14 -0.28 -8.52 -5.43
C ILE A 14 0.78 -7.62 -6.05
N GLN A 15 0.72 -6.33 -5.76
CA GLN A 15 1.55 -5.32 -6.40
C GLN A 15 1.68 -4.09 -5.51
N VAL A 16 2.83 -3.40 -5.60
CA VAL A 16 3.06 -2.11 -4.97
C VAL A 16 3.68 -1.18 -6.00
N ASN A 17 3.09 -0.01 -6.20
CA ASN A 17 3.61 1.02 -7.09
C ASN A 17 3.89 2.30 -6.33
N GLY A 18 5.06 2.91 -6.58
CA GLY A 18 5.41 4.22 -6.06
C GLY A 18 4.99 5.32 -7.04
N LYS A 19 4.52 6.44 -6.50
CA LYS A 19 4.05 7.56 -7.30
C LYS A 19 4.09 8.83 -6.46
N THR A 20 4.34 9.99 -7.09
CA THR A 20 4.29 11.28 -6.41
C THR A 20 2.94 11.93 -6.67
N GLN A 21 2.26 12.39 -5.62
CA GLN A 21 0.94 13.01 -5.72
C GLN A 21 0.82 14.18 -4.74
N TYR A 22 -0.03 15.15 -5.08
CA TYR A 22 -0.38 16.23 -4.18
C TYR A 22 -1.52 15.77 -3.26
N TYR A 23 -1.32 15.91 -1.95
CA TYR A 23 -2.31 15.50 -0.96
C TYR A 23 -2.12 16.27 0.35
N GLN A 24 -3.22 16.77 0.91
CA GLN A 24 -3.23 17.51 2.19
C GLN A 24 -2.18 18.63 2.24
N GLY A 25 -2.19 19.49 1.23
CA GLY A 25 -1.37 20.70 1.20
C GLY A 25 0.09 20.51 0.81
N ALA A 26 0.51 19.32 0.40
CA ALA A 26 1.90 19.07 0.01
C ALA A 26 2.00 18.00 -1.09
N THR A 27 3.06 18.09 -1.88
CA THR A 27 3.44 17.02 -2.80
C THR A 27 4.12 15.93 -1.99
N ARG A 28 3.63 14.70 -2.10
CA ARG A 28 4.07 13.56 -1.28
C ARG A 28 4.40 12.36 -2.15
N ASP A 29 5.36 11.57 -1.70
CA ASP A 29 5.54 10.24 -2.26
C ASP A 29 4.39 9.35 -1.76
N THR A 30 3.85 8.53 -2.64
CA THR A 30 2.76 7.61 -2.31
C THR A 30 3.11 6.20 -2.71
N LEU A 31 2.50 5.24 -2.01
CA LEU A 31 2.56 3.82 -2.34
C LEU A 31 1.13 3.34 -2.61
N GLU A 32 0.94 2.71 -3.75
CA GLU A 32 -0.33 2.09 -4.12
C GLU A 32 -0.19 0.58 -3.99
N PHE A 33 -0.93 0.00 -3.03
CA PHE A 33 -0.92 -1.44 -2.74
C PHE A 33 -2.15 -2.08 -3.37
N SER A 34 -1.96 -3.20 -4.05
CA SER A 34 -3.06 -4.00 -4.60
C SER A 34 -3.13 -5.35 -3.90
N PHE A 35 -4.31 -5.71 -3.43
CA PHE A 35 -4.57 -6.95 -2.70
C PHE A 35 -5.68 -7.75 -3.38
N ALA A 36 -5.64 -9.07 -3.23
CA ALA A 36 -6.75 -9.91 -3.61
C ALA A 36 -7.97 -9.62 -2.72
N LYS A 37 -9.17 -9.80 -3.27
CA LYS A 37 -10.42 -9.65 -2.51
C LYS A 37 -10.43 -10.51 -1.25
N SER A 38 -9.81 -11.68 -1.29
CA SER A 38 -9.72 -12.62 -0.17
C SER A 38 -8.94 -12.07 1.04
N ALA A 39 -8.13 -11.02 0.85
CA ALA A 39 -7.45 -10.38 1.97
C ALA A 39 -8.42 -9.72 2.96
N GLY A 40 -9.61 -9.34 2.49
CA GLY A 40 -10.68 -8.77 3.32
C GLY A 40 -10.58 -7.26 3.44
N PHE A 41 -11.61 -6.56 2.96
CA PHE A 41 -11.64 -5.09 2.98
C PHE A 41 -11.53 -4.53 4.41
N ASP A 42 -12.26 -5.11 5.36
CA ASP A 42 -12.25 -4.63 6.75
C ASP A 42 -10.92 -4.87 7.44
N ALA A 43 -10.26 -6.00 7.17
CA ALA A 43 -8.94 -6.31 7.73
C ALA A 43 -7.88 -5.33 7.20
N LEU A 44 -7.93 -5.01 5.92
CA LEU A 44 -7.03 -4.02 5.30
C LEU A 44 -7.31 -2.62 5.82
N ASP A 45 -8.57 -2.25 5.98
CA ASP A 45 -8.97 -0.95 6.54
C ASP A 45 -8.38 -0.77 7.95
N ALA A 46 -8.53 -1.76 8.81
CA ALA A 46 -7.99 -1.72 10.17
C ALA A 46 -6.46 -1.62 10.18
N ALA A 47 -5.78 -2.37 9.31
CA ALA A 47 -4.31 -2.37 9.24
C ALA A 47 -3.76 -1.02 8.76
N PHE A 48 -4.33 -0.48 7.67
CA PHE A 48 -3.83 0.76 7.08
C PHE A 48 -4.33 2.04 7.78
N ALA A 49 -5.31 1.94 8.65
CA ALA A 49 -5.74 3.05 9.49
C ALA A 49 -4.90 3.20 10.77
N ASP A 50 -4.12 2.19 11.12
CA ASP A 50 -3.28 2.18 12.32
C ASP A 50 -1.90 2.77 12.02
N GLU A 51 -1.65 3.99 12.50
CA GLU A 51 -0.36 4.66 12.29
C GLU A 51 0.81 3.90 12.91
N ALA A 52 0.60 3.17 14.00
CA ALA A 52 1.65 2.37 14.62
C ALA A 52 2.11 1.25 13.69
N LYS A 53 1.22 0.71 12.86
CA LYS A 53 1.55 -0.29 11.85
C LYS A 53 2.23 0.33 10.63
N THR A 54 1.69 1.43 10.10
CA THR A 54 2.13 2.04 8.86
C THR A 54 3.34 2.96 8.99
N ALA A 55 3.78 3.24 10.22
CA ALA A 55 4.98 4.04 10.46
C ALA A 55 6.23 3.44 9.80
N ASN A 56 6.26 2.13 9.63
CA ASN A 56 7.36 1.43 8.96
C ASN A 56 6.78 0.23 8.22
N ILE A 57 6.94 0.21 6.89
CA ILE A 57 6.45 -0.89 6.05
C ILE A 57 7.63 -1.47 5.30
N THR A 58 7.85 -2.77 5.45
CA THR A 58 8.87 -3.52 4.70
C THR A 58 8.17 -4.29 3.58
N ILE A 59 8.60 -4.07 2.35
CA ILE A 59 8.08 -4.76 1.18
C ILE A 59 9.12 -5.75 0.70
N THR A 60 8.74 -7.02 0.63
CA THR A 60 9.62 -8.09 0.17
C THR A 60 9.10 -8.64 -1.14
N ASN A 61 9.93 -8.59 -2.17
CA ASN A 61 9.67 -9.24 -3.44
C ASN A 61 10.35 -10.61 -3.43
N ASP A 62 9.57 -11.66 -3.34
CA ASP A 62 10.02 -13.05 -3.27
C ASP A 62 9.73 -13.81 -4.58
N THR A 63 9.51 -13.10 -5.67
CA THR A 63 9.28 -13.69 -7.00
C THR A 63 10.46 -14.59 -7.41
N ASP A 64 11.68 -14.20 -7.04
CA ASP A 64 12.87 -15.03 -7.17
C ASP A 64 13.29 -15.50 -5.78
N PRO A 65 12.96 -16.74 -5.37
CA PRO A 65 13.28 -17.23 -4.01
C PRO A 65 14.78 -17.30 -3.72
N ASP A 66 15.61 -17.39 -4.75
CA ASP A 66 17.07 -17.42 -4.58
C ASP A 66 17.67 -16.04 -4.31
N ASN A 67 16.97 -14.97 -4.73
CA ASN A 67 17.41 -13.58 -4.58
C ASN A 67 16.23 -12.69 -4.16
N PRO A 68 15.69 -12.87 -2.94
CA PRO A 68 14.62 -12.00 -2.46
C PRO A 68 15.14 -10.58 -2.28
N GLU A 69 14.32 -9.60 -2.64
CA GLU A 69 14.62 -8.18 -2.47
C GLU A 69 13.66 -7.57 -1.46
N SER A 70 14.18 -6.70 -0.59
CA SER A 70 13.37 -6.02 0.42
C SER A 70 13.67 -4.53 0.44
N TRP A 71 12.60 -3.74 0.62
CA TRP A 71 12.70 -2.29 0.77
C TRP A 71 11.91 -1.87 2.01
N VAL A 72 12.42 -0.86 2.73
CA VAL A 72 11.76 -0.29 3.90
C VAL A 72 11.26 1.10 3.56
N TYR A 73 10.01 1.37 3.88
CA TYR A 73 9.36 2.66 3.64
C TYR A 73 8.85 3.22 4.96
N ASP A 74 9.31 4.42 5.32
CA ASP A 74 8.99 5.06 6.60
C ASP A 74 7.94 6.16 6.43
N SER A 75 7.07 6.28 7.42
CA SER A 75 6.14 7.41 7.55
C SER A 75 5.07 7.52 6.46
N TYR A 76 4.72 6.41 5.81
CA TYR A 76 3.59 6.33 4.88
C TYR A 76 2.29 6.13 5.65
N THR A 77 1.95 7.08 6.51
CA THR A 77 0.87 6.95 7.48
C THR A 77 -0.44 7.65 7.09
N LEU A 78 -0.44 8.41 6.00
CA LEU A 78 -1.63 9.10 5.51
C LEU A 78 -2.33 8.25 4.46
N ARG A 79 -3.55 7.78 4.77
CA ARG A 79 -4.33 7.02 3.80
C ARG A 79 -5.08 7.97 2.87
N MET A 80 -4.69 8.01 1.60
CA MET A 80 -5.35 8.83 0.57
C MET A 80 -6.67 8.21 0.13
N SER A 81 -6.65 6.91 -0.14
CA SER A 81 -7.84 6.21 -0.64
C SER A 81 -7.75 4.72 -0.36
N MET A 82 -8.91 4.10 -0.35
CA MET A 82 -9.06 2.65 -0.28
C MET A 82 -10.32 2.29 -1.04
N ARG A 83 -10.20 1.41 -2.02
CA ARG A 83 -11.31 1.04 -2.87
C ARG A 83 -11.20 -0.41 -3.33
N MET A 84 -12.34 -0.99 -3.63
CA MET A 84 -12.42 -2.30 -4.29
C MET A 84 -12.94 -2.07 -5.70
N GLU A 85 -12.21 -2.59 -6.69
CA GLU A 85 -12.55 -2.40 -8.10
C GLU A 85 -12.22 -3.63 -8.93
N PRO A 86 -12.95 -3.86 -10.04
CA PRO A 86 -12.61 -4.93 -10.97
C PRO A 86 -11.36 -4.55 -11.77
N VAL A 87 -10.47 -5.51 -11.95
CA VAL A 87 -9.26 -5.37 -12.76
C VAL A 87 -9.30 -6.43 -13.86
N VAL A 88 -9.00 -6.04 -15.09
CA VAL A 88 -8.96 -6.98 -16.21
C VAL A 88 -7.71 -7.86 -16.10
N ILE A 89 -7.92 -9.16 -15.93
CA ILE A 89 -6.84 -10.14 -15.85
C ILE A 89 -6.50 -10.64 -17.24
N THR A 90 -7.53 -10.94 -18.02
CA THR A 90 -7.39 -11.40 -19.41
C THR A 90 -8.25 -10.50 -20.29
N PRO A 91 -7.65 -9.79 -21.26
CA PRO A 91 -8.43 -8.94 -22.17
C PRO A 91 -9.46 -9.75 -22.95
N GLY A 92 -10.60 -9.14 -23.22
CA GLY A 92 -11.63 -9.74 -24.06
C GLY A 92 -11.15 -9.93 -25.50
N THR A 93 -11.64 -10.98 -26.15
CA THR A 93 -11.39 -11.27 -27.55
C THR A 93 -12.73 -11.42 -28.27
N SER A 94 -12.69 -11.58 -29.61
CA SER A 94 -13.90 -11.85 -30.37
C SER A 94 -14.56 -13.19 -30.00
N ASP A 95 -13.78 -14.12 -29.42
CA ASP A 95 -14.24 -15.46 -29.07
C ASP A 95 -14.56 -15.64 -27.59
N ALA A 96 -14.07 -14.74 -26.73
CA ALA A 96 -14.25 -14.85 -25.30
C ALA A 96 -14.35 -13.47 -24.64
N PRO A 97 -15.20 -13.32 -23.59
CA PRO A 97 -15.27 -12.08 -22.84
C PRO A 97 -14.01 -11.84 -22.01
N ALA A 98 -13.78 -10.60 -21.63
CA ALA A 98 -12.72 -10.27 -20.70
C ALA A 98 -12.92 -10.98 -19.35
N VAL A 99 -11.84 -11.46 -18.77
CA VAL A 99 -11.85 -12.02 -17.41
C VAL A 99 -11.43 -10.93 -16.45
N THR A 100 -12.25 -10.64 -15.45
CA THR A 100 -11.99 -9.63 -14.43
C THR A 100 -11.91 -10.26 -13.05
N GLU A 101 -11.16 -9.61 -12.17
CA GLU A 101 -11.04 -9.98 -10.76
C GLU A 101 -11.20 -8.73 -9.92
N GLU A 102 -11.96 -8.82 -8.83
CA GLU A 102 -12.03 -7.72 -7.89
C GLU A 102 -10.78 -7.66 -7.03
N ARG A 103 -10.18 -6.48 -6.94
CA ARG A 103 -9.00 -6.20 -6.14
C ARG A 103 -9.23 -5.00 -5.25
N ILE A 104 -8.59 -5.02 -4.09
CA ILE A 104 -8.63 -3.91 -3.14
C ILE A 104 -7.35 -3.09 -3.34
N THR A 105 -7.52 -1.80 -3.57
CA THR A 105 -6.41 -0.86 -3.77
C THR A 105 -6.36 0.12 -2.61
N VAL A 106 -5.21 0.20 -1.95
CA VAL A 106 -4.96 1.13 -0.85
C VAL A 106 -3.84 2.07 -1.26
N VAL A 107 -4.06 3.38 -1.16
CA VAL A 107 -3.04 4.39 -1.45
C VAL A 107 -2.65 5.08 -0.16
N MET A 108 -1.35 4.98 0.18
CA MET A 108 -0.76 5.59 1.38
C MET A 108 0.21 6.70 0.96
N ALA A 109 0.11 7.84 1.63
CA ALA A 109 0.98 9.00 1.38
C ALA A 109 1.96 9.18 2.53
N GLN A 110 3.18 9.60 2.19
CA GLN A 110 4.24 9.83 3.15
C GLN A 110 4.12 11.22 3.79
N LEU A 111 4.42 11.31 5.07
CA LEU A 111 4.61 12.60 5.74
C LEU A 111 5.82 13.31 5.11
N THR A 112 5.74 14.63 4.95
CA THR A 112 6.89 15.43 4.50
C THR A 112 8.00 15.43 5.56
N TYR A 113 9.20 15.83 5.17
CA TYR A 113 10.32 15.95 6.11
C TYR A 113 9.97 16.84 7.30
N ILE A 114 9.35 18.00 7.04
CA ILE A 114 8.95 18.94 8.11
C ILE A 114 7.93 18.30 9.03
N GLU A 115 6.92 17.65 8.49
CA GLU A 115 5.90 16.94 9.28
C GLU A 115 6.51 15.85 10.16
N ARG A 116 7.46 15.10 9.63
CA ARG A 116 8.18 14.06 10.40
C ARG A 116 8.97 14.67 11.55
N GLN A 117 9.61 15.82 11.34
CA GLN A 117 10.36 16.52 12.38
C GLN A 117 9.42 17.04 13.48
N LEU A 118 8.29 17.64 13.11
CA LEU A 118 7.29 18.12 14.05
C LEU A 118 6.72 16.97 14.90
N LYS A 119 6.44 15.84 14.27
CA LYS A 119 5.95 14.65 14.96
C LYS A 119 6.98 14.10 15.94
N ALA A 120 8.26 14.09 15.56
CA ALA A 120 9.35 13.65 16.44
C ALA A 120 9.51 14.54 17.67
N LEU A 121 9.11 15.82 17.59
CA LEU A 121 9.09 16.76 18.70
C LEU A 121 7.82 16.66 19.57
N GLY A 122 6.92 15.74 19.22
CA GLY A 122 5.67 15.57 19.94
C GLY A 122 4.56 16.55 19.53
N ILE A 123 4.74 17.28 18.44
CA ILE A 123 3.73 18.19 17.90
C ILE A 123 2.71 17.38 17.09
N ASN A 124 1.45 17.61 17.42
CA ASN A 124 0.34 16.92 16.75
C ASN A 124 0.07 17.56 15.40
N ILE A 125 0.09 16.76 14.36
CA ILE A 125 -0.14 17.20 12.98
C ILE A 125 -1.22 16.37 12.28
#